data_fef4da725d14a9ef849309b632dbd090
#
_entry.id   fef4da725d14a9ef849309b632dbd090
#
_cell.length_a   1.000
_cell.length_b   1.000
_cell.length_c   1.000
_cell.angle_alpha   90.00
_cell.angle_beta   90.00
_cell.angle_gamma   90.00
#
_symmetry.space_group_name_H-M   'P 1'
#
loop_
_entity.id
_entity.type
_entity.pdbx_description
1 polymer ?
#
loop_
_entity_poly.entity_id
_entity_poly.type
_entity_poly.pdbx_seq_one_letter_code
_entity_poly.pdbx_strand_id
1 'polypeptide(L)'
;MKCVKVPLKQLNDTRIKLMEKGQMNMEYRIKASDEFGYIPINEDIDEYEIVDVELEPLKRVAHNFSELLEDELSSEEIENLRTSFDTIGDIVILEIPENLQDKKQIIGDAALKFTKRKAIYMKKSAIKGTTRIRDLEFLSGEDDSVTIHKEHGARLKLDVKEVYFSPRLATERKRVMENVKDGEKILDMFCGIGPFPIVIARNKNVDIIAVDINEEAIKYLNENIKLNKLKGNIETKCGDIREVSKSFNMKFDRIIMNLPGLAYTFLDIAVDLIEDGGIINYYELSDSYEQGIKRLKDACSNVEKQVEIINTRKVKSTSPGEWHVAIDGKVRTRK
;
A
#
# COMPACT_ATOMS: atom_id res chain seq x y z
N MET A 1 43.75 -4.07 11.51
CA MET A 1 42.91 -2.85 11.52
C MET A 1 43.24 -2.05 12.76
N LYS A 2 43.60 -0.78 12.60
CA LYS A 2 43.86 0.12 13.73
C LYS A 2 42.59 0.40 14.51
N CYS A 3 42.66 0.26 15.84
CA CYS A 3 41.55 0.44 16.75
C CYS A 3 41.97 1.25 17.97
N VAL A 4 41.03 2.09 18.42
CA VAL A 4 41.09 2.66 19.77
C VAL A 4 40.74 1.58 20.77
N LYS A 5 41.63 1.32 21.75
CA LYS A 5 41.38 0.43 22.86
C LYS A 5 40.91 1.19 24.08
N VAL A 6 39.71 0.88 24.60
CA VAL A 6 39.14 1.52 25.77
C VAL A 6 38.52 0.49 26.73
N PRO A 7 38.46 0.79 28.04
CA PRO A 7 37.73 -0.03 28.99
C PRO A 7 36.26 -0.17 28.57
N LEU A 8 35.65 -1.34 28.74
CA LEU A 8 34.23 -1.58 28.36
C LEU A 8 33.27 -0.54 28.88
N LYS A 9 33.50 -0.02 30.07
CA LYS A 9 32.64 1.05 30.66
C LYS A 9 32.64 2.35 29.87
N GLN A 10 33.69 2.61 29.12
CA GLN A 10 33.83 3.83 28.29
C GLN A 10 33.55 3.58 26.81
N LEU A 11 33.30 2.33 26.41
CA LEU A 11 33.17 1.94 25.01
C LEU A 11 32.10 2.73 24.27
N ASN A 12 30.90 2.86 24.83
CA ASN A 12 29.79 3.55 24.18
C ASN A 12 30.02 5.06 24.05
N ASP A 13 30.55 5.69 25.10
CA ASP A 13 30.80 7.15 25.10
C ASP A 13 31.90 7.50 24.12
N THR A 14 32.97 6.68 24.07
CA THR A 14 34.08 6.87 23.11
C THR A 14 33.60 6.64 21.70
N ARG A 15 32.77 5.60 21.46
CA ARG A 15 32.17 5.35 20.16
C ARG A 15 31.38 6.56 19.64
N ILE A 16 30.51 7.14 20.48
CA ILE A 16 29.73 8.32 20.12
C ILE A 16 30.64 9.50 19.75
N LYS A 17 31.65 9.78 20.58
CA LYS A 17 32.60 10.88 20.32
C LYS A 17 33.34 10.69 18.99
N LEU A 18 33.82 9.47 18.71
CA LEU A 18 34.53 9.16 17.47
C LEU A 18 33.62 9.24 16.24
N MET A 19 32.35 8.83 16.37
CA MET A 19 31.34 8.97 15.31
C MET A 19 31.04 10.45 15.01
N GLU A 20 30.82 11.27 16.03
CA GLU A 20 30.55 12.71 15.88
C GLU A 20 31.72 13.46 15.24
N LYS A 21 32.95 13.04 15.51
CA LYS A 21 34.17 13.60 14.90
C LYS A 21 34.50 13.01 13.52
N GLY A 22 33.74 12.00 13.03
CA GLY A 22 34.03 11.34 11.74
C GLY A 22 35.31 10.47 11.75
N GLN A 23 35.85 10.14 12.92
CA GLN A 23 37.12 9.41 13.09
C GLN A 23 36.94 7.89 13.17
N MET A 24 35.70 7.42 13.42
CA MET A 24 35.40 5.99 13.46
C MET A 24 35.32 5.38 12.05
N ASN A 25 35.97 4.25 11.85
CA ASN A 25 35.79 3.48 10.62
C ASN A 25 34.51 2.63 10.70
N MET A 26 33.53 3.00 9.87
CA MET A 26 32.20 2.37 9.86
C MET A 26 32.16 1.07 9.05
N GLU A 27 33.25 0.63 8.45
CA GLU A 27 33.29 -0.59 7.63
C GLU A 27 33.55 -1.85 8.44
N TYR A 28 33.95 -1.70 9.72
CA TYR A 28 34.28 -2.82 10.60
C TYR A 28 33.43 -2.83 11.87
N ARG A 29 33.21 -4.03 12.41
CA ARG A 29 32.52 -4.21 13.68
C ARG A 29 33.42 -3.85 14.85
N ILE A 30 32.85 -3.17 15.85
CA ILE A 30 33.47 -3.01 17.16
C ILE A 30 33.63 -4.41 17.78
N LYS A 31 34.82 -4.71 18.28
CA LYS A 31 35.09 -5.95 19.02
C LYS A 31 35.19 -5.64 20.51
N ALA A 32 34.65 -6.50 21.33
CA ALA A 32 34.75 -6.40 22.79
C ALA A 32 35.35 -7.68 23.35
N SER A 33 36.20 -7.54 24.36
CA SER A 33 36.67 -8.59 25.24
C SER A 33 36.08 -8.39 26.64
N ASP A 34 36.46 -9.20 27.62
CA ASP A 34 35.96 -9.12 28.99
C ASP A 34 36.28 -7.77 29.68
N GLU A 35 37.35 -7.12 29.29
CA GLU A 35 37.85 -5.88 29.93
C GLU A 35 37.85 -4.67 28.99
N PHE A 36 38.05 -4.86 27.69
CA PHE A 36 38.30 -3.80 26.73
C PHE A 36 37.39 -3.88 25.51
N GLY A 37 37.06 -2.70 24.95
CA GLY A 37 36.45 -2.54 23.63
C GLY A 37 37.49 -2.00 22.63
N TYR A 38 37.33 -2.41 21.36
CA TYR A 38 38.19 -2.05 20.25
C TYR A 38 37.36 -1.40 19.17
N ILE A 39 37.52 -0.07 19.03
CA ILE A 39 36.76 0.73 18.07
C ILE A 39 37.60 0.97 16.83
N PRO A 40 37.18 0.52 15.64
CA PRO A 40 37.95 0.76 14.41
C PRO A 40 38.00 2.24 14.07
N ILE A 41 39.15 2.72 13.59
CA ILE A 41 39.41 4.13 13.27
C ILE A 41 40.04 4.28 11.89
N ASN A 42 39.84 5.46 11.27
CA ASN A 42 40.39 5.79 9.95
C ASN A 42 41.85 6.30 10.04
N GLU A 43 42.24 6.93 11.16
CA GLU A 43 43.54 7.54 11.39
C GLU A 43 43.91 7.46 12.87
N ASP A 44 45.19 7.61 13.17
CA ASP A 44 45.69 7.58 14.55
C ASP A 44 45.18 8.81 15.33
N ILE A 45 44.83 8.60 16.59
CA ILE A 45 44.25 9.62 17.47
C ILE A 45 45.08 9.66 18.76
N ASP A 46 45.81 10.76 18.98
CA ASP A 46 46.78 10.90 20.09
C ASP A 46 46.16 10.77 21.50
N GLU A 47 44.85 10.97 21.63
CA GLU A 47 44.13 10.91 22.90
C GLU A 47 43.91 9.47 23.40
N TYR A 48 44.15 8.42 22.59
CA TYR A 48 43.80 7.04 22.89
C TYR A 48 44.96 6.06 22.65
N GLU A 49 44.90 4.94 23.35
CA GLU A 49 45.77 3.78 23.04
C GLU A 49 45.33 3.15 21.73
N ILE A 50 46.22 3.14 20.73
CA ILE A 50 45.96 2.55 19.41
C ILE A 50 46.61 1.17 19.37
N VAL A 51 45.80 0.18 18.93
CA VAL A 51 46.23 -1.20 18.77
C VAL A 51 45.76 -1.78 17.44
N ASP A 52 46.51 -2.74 16.91
CA ASP A 52 46.07 -3.49 15.73
C ASP A 52 45.25 -4.71 16.16
N VAL A 53 44.02 -4.80 15.64
CA VAL A 53 43.11 -5.90 15.96
C VAL A 53 42.52 -6.46 14.66
N GLU A 54 42.40 -7.78 14.61
CA GLU A 54 41.65 -8.45 13.54
C GLU A 54 40.13 -8.26 13.79
N LEU A 55 39.47 -7.53 12.90
CA LEU A 55 38.04 -7.23 12.99
C LEU A 55 37.28 -7.84 11.81
N GLU A 56 36.06 -8.24 12.09
CA GLU A 56 35.12 -8.61 11.03
C GLU A 56 34.62 -7.36 10.30
N PRO A 57 34.65 -7.33 8.97
CA PRO A 57 34.00 -6.25 8.23
C PRO A 57 32.49 -6.24 8.53
N LEU A 58 31.94 -5.06 8.70
CA LEU A 58 30.49 -4.88 8.72
C LEU A 58 29.94 -5.27 7.34
N LYS A 59 29.10 -6.28 7.28
CA LYS A 59 28.35 -6.54 6.06
C LYS A 59 27.52 -5.29 5.77
N ARG A 60 27.85 -4.57 4.73
CA ARG A 60 27.02 -3.46 4.22
C ARG A 60 25.62 -4.02 3.98
N VAL A 61 24.65 -3.60 4.77
CA VAL A 61 23.25 -3.92 4.52
C VAL A 61 22.76 -2.85 3.55
N ALA A 62 22.46 -3.25 2.34
CA ALA A 62 21.92 -2.34 1.34
C ALA A 62 20.62 -1.67 1.88
N HIS A 63 20.49 -0.36 1.75
CA HIS A 63 19.31 0.40 2.16
C HIS A 63 18.19 0.32 1.11
N ASN A 64 18.57 0.06 -0.14
CA ASN A 64 17.66 -0.19 -1.24
C ASN A 64 18.32 -1.12 -2.26
N PHE A 65 17.55 -1.65 -3.21
CA PHE A 65 18.08 -2.63 -4.15
C PHE A 65 18.99 -2.02 -5.23
N SER A 66 18.97 -0.70 -5.45
CA SER A 66 19.88 -0.08 -6.42
C SER A 66 21.34 -0.13 -5.97
N GLU A 67 21.61 -0.18 -4.67
CA GLU A 67 22.97 -0.37 -4.14
C GLU A 67 23.59 -1.74 -4.51
N LEU A 68 22.74 -2.71 -4.85
CA LEU A 68 23.19 -4.03 -5.33
C LEU A 68 23.51 -4.03 -6.83
N LEU A 69 23.32 -2.89 -7.50
CA LEU A 69 23.48 -2.72 -8.95
C LEU A 69 24.63 -1.75 -9.30
N GLU A 70 25.38 -1.27 -8.31
CA GLU A 70 26.48 -0.31 -8.52
C GLU A 70 27.56 -0.80 -9.50
N ASP A 71 27.78 -2.13 -9.57
CA ASP A 71 28.74 -2.74 -10.51
C ASP A 71 28.12 -3.04 -11.89
N GLU A 72 26.78 -3.02 -12.03
CA GLU A 72 26.03 -3.43 -13.22
C GLU A 72 25.42 -2.25 -13.98
N LEU A 73 25.17 -1.14 -13.29
CA LEU A 73 24.56 0.08 -13.81
C LEU A 73 25.52 1.27 -13.67
N SER A 74 25.51 2.15 -14.66
CA SER A 74 26.20 3.43 -14.55
C SER A 74 25.51 4.36 -13.51
N SER A 75 26.20 5.38 -13.04
CA SER A 75 25.65 6.34 -12.08
C SER A 75 24.38 7.03 -12.61
N GLU A 76 24.32 7.36 -13.91
CA GLU A 76 23.17 7.95 -14.56
C GLU A 76 21.97 6.98 -14.59
N GLU A 77 22.21 5.70 -14.82
CA GLU A 77 21.18 4.66 -14.82
C GLU A 77 20.61 4.43 -13.41
N ILE A 78 21.47 4.47 -12.38
CA ILE A 78 21.04 4.37 -10.98
C ILE A 78 20.17 5.56 -10.57
N GLU A 79 20.52 6.78 -10.98
CA GLU A 79 19.72 7.98 -10.72
C GLU A 79 18.34 7.91 -11.38
N ASN A 80 18.26 7.33 -12.58
CA ASN A 80 17.01 7.15 -13.32
C ASN A 80 16.17 5.97 -12.80
N LEU A 81 16.76 5.04 -12.05
CA LEU A 81 16.06 3.84 -11.56
C LEU A 81 15.04 4.20 -10.48
N ARG A 82 13.79 3.80 -10.67
CA ARG A 82 12.75 3.90 -9.65
C ARG A 82 12.93 2.81 -8.60
N THR A 83 13.38 3.19 -7.42
CA THR A 83 13.60 2.26 -6.30
C THR A 83 12.34 1.95 -5.49
N SER A 84 11.25 2.69 -5.72
CA SER A 84 9.96 2.43 -5.07
C SER A 84 9.21 1.28 -5.72
N PHE A 85 8.63 0.40 -4.89
CA PHE A 85 7.86 -0.75 -5.35
C PHE A 85 6.61 -0.99 -4.50
N ASP A 86 5.65 -1.74 -5.06
CA ASP A 86 4.50 -2.23 -4.32
C ASP A 86 4.79 -3.66 -3.83
N THR A 87 4.54 -3.92 -2.54
CA THR A 87 4.62 -5.28 -1.98
C THR A 87 3.22 -5.79 -1.70
N ILE A 88 2.83 -6.87 -2.36
CA ILE A 88 1.53 -7.53 -2.19
C ILE A 88 1.80 -8.95 -1.70
N GLY A 89 1.56 -9.21 -0.42
CA GLY A 89 1.94 -10.48 0.20
C GLY A 89 3.45 -10.73 0.09
N ASP A 90 3.83 -11.77 -0.64
CA ASP A 90 5.20 -12.16 -0.94
C ASP A 90 5.64 -11.85 -2.38
N ILE A 91 4.86 -11.04 -3.09
CA ILE A 91 5.15 -10.55 -4.45
C ILE A 91 5.54 -9.08 -4.40
N VAL A 92 6.55 -8.71 -5.19
CA VAL A 92 6.96 -7.33 -5.43
C VAL A 92 6.64 -6.93 -6.86
N ILE A 93 6.10 -5.73 -7.03
CA ILE A 93 5.79 -5.16 -8.35
C ILE A 93 6.60 -3.89 -8.53
N LEU A 94 7.53 -3.93 -9.50
CA LEU A 94 8.41 -2.82 -9.88
C LEU A 94 7.82 -2.00 -11.03
N GLU A 95 8.34 -0.79 -11.16
CA GLU A 95 8.19 0.04 -12.35
C GLU A 95 9.58 0.38 -12.86
N ILE A 96 9.95 -0.18 -14.02
CA ILE A 96 11.25 0.01 -14.65
C ILE A 96 11.10 1.00 -15.80
N PRO A 97 11.87 2.11 -15.81
CA PRO A 97 11.86 3.08 -16.90
C PRO A 97 12.21 2.47 -18.25
N GLU A 98 11.74 3.11 -19.34
CA GLU A 98 11.88 2.57 -20.68
C GLU A 98 13.36 2.42 -21.12
N ASN A 99 14.20 3.35 -20.71
CA ASN A 99 15.65 3.34 -20.95
C ASN A 99 16.42 2.26 -20.18
N LEU A 100 15.78 1.50 -19.27
CA LEU A 100 16.39 0.40 -18.51
C LEU A 100 15.73 -0.95 -18.78
N GLN A 101 14.90 -1.06 -19.83
CA GLN A 101 14.19 -2.30 -20.16
C GLN A 101 15.10 -3.45 -20.60
N ASP A 102 16.23 -3.16 -21.22
CA ASP A 102 17.27 -4.13 -21.56
C ASP A 102 17.97 -4.73 -20.32
N LYS A 103 17.93 -4.01 -19.19
CA LYS A 103 18.52 -4.41 -17.90
C LYS A 103 17.49 -4.93 -16.89
N LYS A 104 16.24 -5.11 -17.29
CA LYS A 104 15.15 -5.50 -16.40
C LYS A 104 15.40 -6.78 -15.62
N GLN A 105 16.13 -7.74 -16.20
CA GLN A 105 16.43 -9.00 -15.54
C GLN A 105 17.35 -8.81 -14.34
N ILE A 106 18.47 -8.11 -14.51
CA ILE A 106 19.41 -7.85 -13.40
C ILE A 106 18.78 -6.96 -12.30
N ILE A 107 17.91 -6.03 -12.70
CA ILE A 107 17.12 -5.20 -11.76
C ILE A 107 16.16 -6.09 -10.95
N GLY A 108 15.48 -7.03 -11.63
CA GLY A 108 14.60 -8.01 -10.98
C GLY A 108 15.34 -8.90 -9.98
N ASP A 109 16.52 -9.41 -10.36
CA ASP A 109 17.35 -10.26 -9.49
C ASP A 109 17.88 -9.50 -8.27
N ALA A 110 18.31 -8.24 -8.44
CA ALA A 110 18.69 -7.37 -7.34
C ALA A 110 17.53 -7.10 -6.38
N ALA A 111 16.34 -6.81 -6.92
CA ALA A 111 15.14 -6.62 -6.12
C ALA A 111 14.73 -7.89 -5.35
N LEU A 112 14.84 -9.07 -5.97
CA LEU A 112 14.59 -10.36 -5.32
C LEU A 112 15.55 -10.58 -4.15
N LYS A 113 16.85 -10.38 -4.40
CA LYS A 113 17.91 -10.51 -3.38
C LYS A 113 17.71 -9.56 -2.21
N PHE A 114 17.33 -8.31 -2.50
CA PHE A 114 17.09 -7.28 -1.48
C PHE A 114 15.82 -7.54 -0.66
N THR A 115 14.69 -7.80 -1.34
CA THR A 115 13.39 -7.93 -0.68
C THR A 115 13.17 -9.29 -0.05
N LYS A 116 13.88 -10.32 -0.51
CA LYS A 116 13.74 -11.74 -0.10
C LYS A 116 12.28 -12.20 -0.25
N ARG A 117 11.58 -11.71 -1.26
CA ARG A 117 10.21 -12.11 -1.57
C ARG A 117 10.21 -13.30 -2.52
N LYS A 118 9.02 -13.88 -2.76
CA LYS A 118 8.82 -15.05 -3.60
C LYS A 118 9.02 -14.74 -5.09
N ALA A 119 8.46 -13.62 -5.55
CA ALA A 119 8.46 -13.25 -6.95
C ALA A 119 8.57 -11.73 -7.15
N ILE A 120 9.21 -11.37 -8.26
CA ILE A 120 9.31 -9.99 -8.75
C ILE A 120 8.63 -9.91 -10.10
N TYR A 121 7.69 -8.98 -10.21
CA TYR A 121 7.02 -8.62 -11.46
C TYR A 121 7.28 -7.16 -11.81
N MET A 122 7.20 -6.84 -13.10
CA MET A 122 7.27 -5.47 -13.62
C MET A 122 5.92 -5.09 -14.26
N LYS A 123 5.53 -3.84 -14.08
CA LYS A 123 4.39 -3.24 -14.79
C LYS A 123 4.74 -3.05 -16.26
N LYS A 124 3.97 -3.66 -17.17
CA LYS A 124 4.08 -3.46 -18.63
C LYS A 124 3.14 -2.39 -19.17
N SER A 125 2.06 -2.15 -18.45
CA SER A 125 1.05 -1.19 -18.88
C SER A 125 0.49 -0.36 -17.74
N ALA A 126 -0.12 0.79 -18.09
CA ALA A 126 -1.05 1.45 -17.20
C ALA A 126 -2.27 0.55 -16.93
N ILE A 127 -3.07 0.91 -15.93
CA ILE A 127 -4.35 0.22 -15.64
C ILE A 127 -5.26 0.36 -16.86
N LYS A 128 -5.82 -0.78 -17.34
CA LYS A 128 -6.67 -0.84 -18.53
C LYS A 128 -8.06 -1.38 -18.22
N GLY A 129 -9.04 -0.92 -18.99
CA GLY A 129 -10.42 -1.44 -19.00
C GLY A 129 -11.21 -1.22 -17.71
N THR A 130 -12.42 -1.75 -17.71
CA THR A 130 -13.37 -1.68 -16.59
C THR A 130 -12.92 -2.49 -15.38
N THR A 131 -12.20 -3.60 -15.61
CA THR A 131 -11.65 -4.48 -14.56
C THR A 131 -10.36 -3.97 -13.91
N ARG A 132 -9.78 -2.87 -14.46
CA ARG A 132 -8.58 -2.19 -13.94
C ARG A 132 -7.34 -3.09 -13.81
N ILE A 133 -7.25 -4.14 -14.62
CA ILE A 133 -6.10 -5.06 -14.62
C ILE A 133 -4.90 -4.39 -15.28
N ARG A 134 -3.71 -4.76 -14.84
CA ARG A 134 -2.42 -4.36 -15.44
C ARG A 134 -1.73 -5.59 -16.02
N ASP A 135 -1.12 -5.40 -17.19
CA ASP A 135 -0.20 -6.40 -17.68
C ASP A 135 1.06 -6.39 -16.80
N LEU A 136 1.40 -7.56 -16.28
CA LEU A 136 2.61 -7.78 -15.48
C LEU A 136 3.53 -8.74 -16.21
N GLU A 137 4.82 -8.45 -16.21
CA GLU A 137 5.87 -9.33 -16.67
C GLU A 137 6.63 -9.90 -15.49
N PHE A 138 6.80 -11.22 -15.47
CA PHE A 138 7.66 -11.89 -14.49
C PHE A 138 9.13 -11.55 -14.76
N LEU A 139 9.88 -11.23 -13.71
CA LEU A 139 11.31 -10.93 -13.80
C LEU A 139 12.15 -11.97 -13.07
N SER A 140 11.86 -12.28 -11.81
CA SER A 140 12.75 -13.12 -10.99
C SER A 140 12.00 -13.80 -9.85
N GLY A 141 12.54 -14.92 -9.37
CA GLY A 141 11.98 -15.74 -8.30
C GLY A 141 11.14 -16.91 -8.81
N GLU A 142 9.99 -17.15 -8.19
CA GLU A 142 9.01 -18.16 -8.61
C GLU A 142 7.91 -17.48 -9.43
N ASP A 143 7.66 -17.92 -10.67
CA ASP A 143 6.55 -17.39 -11.50
C ASP A 143 5.20 -17.92 -11.01
N ASP A 144 4.82 -17.49 -9.82
CA ASP A 144 3.51 -17.72 -9.24
C ASP A 144 2.92 -16.38 -8.79
N SER A 145 1.87 -15.95 -9.48
CA SER A 145 1.21 -14.65 -9.29
C SER A 145 0.17 -14.65 -8.16
N VAL A 146 -0.10 -15.81 -7.56
CA VAL A 146 -1.04 -15.93 -6.44
C VAL A 146 -0.34 -15.69 -5.11
N THR A 147 -0.93 -14.82 -4.28
CA THR A 147 -0.37 -14.48 -2.98
C THR A 147 -1.46 -14.22 -1.94
N ILE A 148 -1.07 -14.15 -0.66
CA ILE A 148 -1.93 -13.72 0.45
C ILE A 148 -1.36 -12.45 1.07
N HIS A 149 -2.00 -11.33 0.81
CA HIS A 149 -1.69 -10.06 1.47
C HIS A 149 -2.33 -9.99 2.86
N LYS A 150 -1.59 -9.42 3.81
CA LYS A 150 -2.08 -9.26 5.19
C LYS A 150 -2.13 -7.78 5.54
N GLU A 151 -3.31 -7.30 5.95
CA GLU A 151 -3.47 -5.93 6.46
C GLU A 151 -4.56 -5.88 7.55
N HIS A 152 -4.36 -5.10 8.59
CA HIS A 152 -5.31 -4.90 9.72
C HIS A 152 -5.91 -6.20 10.25
N GLY A 153 -5.11 -7.27 10.27
CA GLY A 153 -5.50 -8.62 10.68
C GLY A 153 -6.28 -9.41 9.62
N ALA A 154 -6.69 -8.81 8.51
CA ALA A 154 -7.29 -9.50 7.39
C ALA A 154 -6.24 -10.24 6.54
N ARG A 155 -6.66 -11.33 5.91
CA ARG A 155 -5.91 -12.11 4.93
C ARG A 155 -6.64 -12.03 3.60
N LEU A 156 -5.97 -11.51 2.59
CA LEU A 156 -6.53 -11.25 1.27
C LEU A 156 -5.75 -12.06 0.24
N LYS A 157 -6.30 -13.17 -0.22
CA LYS A 157 -5.77 -13.97 -1.32
C LYS A 157 -6.14 -13.31 -2.64
N LEU A 158 -5.21 -13.27 -3.56
CA LEU A 158 -5.41 -12.73 -4.90
C LEU A 158 -4.36 -13.25 -5.88
N ASP A 159 -4.69 -13.21 -7.16
CA ASP A 159 -3.74 -13.26 -8.25
C ASP A 159 -3.48 -11.84 -8.76
N VAL A 160 -2.22 -11.38 -8.69
CA VAL A 160 -1.86 -10.01 -9.07
C VAL A 160 -1.98 -9.75 -10.59
N LYS A 161 -2.07 -10.82 -11.41
CA LYS A 161 -2.30 -10.75 -12.86
C LYS A 161 -3.78 -10.66 -13.24
N GLU A 162 -4.69 -11.15 -12.40
CA GLU A 162 -6.13 -11.27 -12.73
C GLU A 162 -7.00 -10.21 -12.07
N VAL A 163 -6.55 -9.64 -10.94
CA VAL A 163 -7.34 -8.68 -10.18
C VAL A 163 -6.55 -7.45 -9.78
N TYR A 164 -7.26 -6.32 -9.66
CA TYR A 164 -6.66 -5.11 -9.13
C TYR A 164 -6.63 -5.13 -7.61
N PHE A 165 -5.47 -4.81 -7.06
CA PHE A 165 -5.30 -4.53 -5.64
C PHE A 165 -4.24 -3.44 -5.43
N SER A 166 -4.43 -2.57 -4.43
CA SER A 166 -3.43 -1.56 -4.03
C SER A 166 -3.18 -1.62 -2.53
N PRO A 167 -1.97 -2.03 -2.10
CA PRO A 167 -1.59 -2.03 -0.69
C PRO A 167 -1.50 -0.61 -0.10
N ARG A 168 -1.31 0.40 -0.96
CA ARG A 168 -1.20 1.83 -0.57
C ARG A 168 -2.51 2.40 0.02
N LEU A 169 -3.63 1.67 -0.10
CA LEU A 169 -4.93 2.07 0.46
C LEU A 169 -5.20 1.49 1.86
N ALA A 170 -4.26 0.76 2.45
CA ALA A 170 -4.46 0.12 3.76
C ALA A 170 -4.87 1.11 4.86
N THR A 171 -4.20 2.27 4.95
CA THR A 171 -4.54 3.32 5.92
C THR A 171 -5.96 3.84 5.72
N GLU A 172 -6.39 4.00 4.47
CA GLU A 172 -7.73 4.47 4.15
C GLU A 172 -8.80 3.44 4.52
N ARG A 173 -8.56 2.16 4.22
CA ARG A 173 -9.46 1.07 4.64
C ARG A 173 -9.62 1.01 6.16
N LYS A 174 -8.52 1.18 6.91
CA LYS A 174 -8.56 1.27 8.36
C LYS A 174 -9.41 2.44 8.83
N ARG A 175 -9.22 3.63 8.26
CA ARG A 175 -9.99 4.83 8.59
C ARG A 175 -11.50 4.62 8.40
N VAL A 176 -11.90 4.07 7.25
CA VAL A 176 -13.32 3.80 6.98
C VAL A 176 -13.86 2.79 7.99
N MET A 177 -13.14 1.69 8.24
CA MET A 177 -13.51 0.67 9.23
C MET A 177 -13.70 1.26 10.64
N GLU A 178 -12.82 2.17 11.08
CA GLU A 178 -12.92 2.82 12.39
C GLU A 178 -14.18 3.69 12.52
N ASN A 179 -14.63 4.29 11.41
CA ASN A 179 -15.83 5.13 11.37
C ASN A 179 -17.14 4.34 11.17
N VAL A 180 -17.08 3.05 10.87
CA VAL A 180 -18.25 2.16 10.78
C VAL A 180 -18.74 1.80 12.17
N LYS A 181 -20.07 1.79 12.36
CA LYS A 181 -20.73 1.35 13.59
C LYS A 181 -21.28 -0.06 13.43
N ASP A 182 -21.35 -0.82 14.53
CA ASP A 182 -22.05 -2.10 14.53
C ASP A 182 -23.51 -1.91 14.16
N GLY A 183 -24.06 -2.84 13.36
CA GLY A 183 -25.41 -2.81 12.85
C GLY A 183 -25.58 -2.05 11.53
N GLU A 184 -24.54 -1.36 11.01
CA GLU A 184 -24.65 -0.68 9.70
C GLU A 184 -24.90 -1.70 8.57
N LYS A 185 -25.79 -1.35 7.64
CA LYS A 185 -25.95 -1.98 6.32
C LYS A 185 -25.08 -1.23 5.33
N ILE A 186 -24.15 -1.92 4.70
CA ILE A 186 -23.11 -1.30 3.87
C ILE A 186 -23.20 -1.84 2.45
N LEU A 187 -23.10 -0.96 1.46
CA LEU A 187 -22.88 -1.32 0.06
C LEU A 187 -21.46 -0.92 -0.35
N ASP A 188 -20.66 -1.89 -0.78
CA ASP A 188 -19.43 -1.61 -1.53
C ASP A 188 -19.71 -1.82 -3.01
N MET A 189 -19.79 -0.72 -3.78
CA MET A 189 -20.21 -0.74 -5.18
C MET A 189 -19.12 -1.28 -6.13
N PHE A 190 -17.85 -1.33 -5.69
CA PHE A 190 -16.67 -1.70 -6.50
C PHE A 190 -15.66 -2.44 -5.63
N CYS A 191 -16.08 -3.59 -5.10
CA CYS A 191 -15.40 -4.22 -3.97
C CYS A 191 -14.08 -4.92 -4.33
N GLY A 192 -13.82 -5.24 -5.61
CA GLY A 192 -12.68 -6.05 -6.00
C GLY A 192 -12.63 -7.37 -5.23
N ILE A 193 -11.45 -7.74 -4.75
CA ILE A 193 -11.24 -8.92 -3.90
C ILE A 193 -11.74 -8.74 -2.45
N GLY A 194 -12.45 -7.66 -2.17
CA GLY A 194 -13.07 -7.34 -0.89
C GLY A 194 -12.19 -6.72 0.19
N PRO A 195 -11.20 -5.88 -0.12
CA PRO A 195 -10.34 -5.34 0.93
C PRO A 195 -11.10 -4.44 1.93
N PHE A 196 -12.06 -3.61 1.49
CA PHE A 196 -12.94 -2.88 2.40
C PHE A 196 -13.90 -3.82 3.15
N PRO A 197 -14.71 -4.65 2.46
CA PRO A 197 -15.66 -5.55 3.12
C PRO A 197 -15.01 -6.45 4.16
N ILE A 198 -13.89 -7.11 3.83
CA ILE A 198 -13.21 -8.04 4.75
C ILE A 198 -12.65 -7.31 5.98
N VAL A 199 -11.95 -6.16 5.78
CA VAL A 199 -11.40 -5.39 6.90
C VAL A 199 -12.52 -4.88 7.81
N ILE A 200 -13.65 -4.42 7.26
CA ILE A 200 -14.79 -3.93 8.03
C ILE A 200 -15.46 -5.08 8.78
N ALA A 201 -15.92 -6.12 8.07
CA ALA A 201 -16.69 -7.22 8.66
C ALA A 201 -15.86 -8.05 9.68
N ARG A 202 -14.53 -8.08 9.54
CA ARG A 202 -13.65 -8.70 10.54
C ARG A 202 -13.69 -7.98 11.89
N ASN A 203 -13.86 -6.65 11.89
CA ASN A 203 -13.77 -5.80 13.06
C ASN A 203 -15.13 -5.37 13.61
N LYS A 204 -16.17 -5.34 12.78
CA LYS A 204 -17.50 -4.82 13.07
C LYS A 204 -18.58 -5.88 12.77
N ASN A 205 -19.66 -5.84 13.56
CA ASN A 205 -20.85 -6.64 13.30
C ASN A 205 -21.76 -5.85 12.36
N VAL A 206 -21.67 -6.11 11.06
CA VAL A 206 -22.34 -5.37 9.98
C VAL A 206 -22.85 -6.33 8.91
N ASP A 207 -23.81 -5.87 8.09
CA ASP A 207 -24.26 -6.57 6.89
C ASP A 207 -23.77 -5.82 5.66
N ILE A 208 -22.92 -6.45 4.85
CA ILE A 208 -22.31 -5.83 3.67
C ILE A 208 -22.79 -6.52 2.40
N ILE A 209 -23.30 -5.74 1.43
CA ILE A 209 -23.41 -6.21 0.05
C ILE A 209 -22.20 -5.68 -0.71
N ALA A 210 -21.44 -6.59 -1.31
CA ALA A 210 -20.22 -6.30 -2.04
C ALA A 210 -20.39 -6.64 -3.52
N VAL A 211 -20.29 -5.64 -4.38
CA VAL A 211 -20.53 -5.74 -5.83
C VAL A 211 -19.23 -5.50 -6.58
N ASP A 212 -18.95 -6.31 -7.57
CA ASP A 212 -17.91 -6.07 -8.57
C ASP A 212 -18.30 -6.67 -9.92
N ILE A 213 -17.87 -6.03 -11.00
CA ILE A 213 -18.10 -6.52 -12.36
C ILE A 213 -17.14 -7.64 -12.75
N ASN A 214 -15.97 -7.71 -12.08
CA ASN A 214 -14.95 -8.71 -12.35
C ASN A 214 -15.27 -10.03 -11.62
N GLU A 215 -15.63 -11.06 -12.39
CA GLU A 215 -15.94 -12.38 -11.87
C GLU A 215 -14.79 -13.01 -11.06
N GLU A 216 -13.53 -12.83 -11.53
CA GLU A 216 -12.37 -13.34 -10.80
C GLU A 216 -12.19 -12.64 -9.47
N ALA A 217 -12.45 -11.33 -9.39
CA ALA A 217 -12.41 -10.60 -8.13
C ALA A 217 -13.46 -11.13 -7.14
N ILE A 218 -14.66 -11.42 -7.60
CA ILE A 218 -15.72 -12.02 -6.77
C ILE A 218 -15.36 -13.45 -6.32
N LYS A 219 -14.72 -14.25 -7.16
CA LYS A 219 -14.19 -15.57 -6.75
C LYS A 219 -13.19 -15.43 -5.60
N TYR A 220 -12.21 -14.53 -5.75
CA TYR A 220 -11.25 -14.25 -4.67
C TYR A 220 -11.91 -13.68 -3.42
N LEU A 221 -12.92 -12.81 -3.54
CA LEU A 221 -13.67 -12.32 -2.38
C LEU A 221 -14.35 -13.46 -1.63
N ASN A 222 -15.00 -14.40 -2.33
CA ASN A 222 -15.64 -15.57 -1.70
C ASN A 222 -14.63 -16.48 -0.98
N GLU A 223 -13.41 -16.62 -1.52
CA GLU A 223 -12.33 -17.32 -0.82
C GLU A 223 -11.86 -16.53 0.41
N ASN A 224 -11.74 -15.20 0.28
CA ASN A 224 -11.33 -14.31 1.36
C ASN A 224 -12.33 -14.28 2.52
N ILE A 225 -13.63 -14.36 2.24
CA ILE A 225 -14.67 -14.52 3.27
C ILE A 225 -14.38 -15.78 4.10
N LYS A 226 -14.11 -16.92 3.46
CA LYS A 226 -13.81 -18.19 4.14
C LYS A 226 -12.48 -18.18 4.87
N LEU A 227 -11.50 -17.41 4.36
CA LEU A 227 -10.15 -17.32 4.92
C LEU A 227 -10.08 -16.49 6.20
N ASN A 228 -11.10 -15.70 6.49
CA ASN A 228 -11.14 -14.76 7.60
C ASN A 228 -12.22 -15.13 8.64
N LYS A 229 -11.95 -14.81 9.92
CA LYS A 229 -12.96 -14.87 10.97
C LYS A 229 -13.69 -13.52 11.00
N LEU A 230 -14.88 -13.49 10.44
CA LEU A 230 -15.69 -12.27 10.36
C LEU A 230 -16.65 -12.18 11.56
N LYS A 231 -16.92 -10.97 12.03
CA LYS A 231 -17.98 -10.63 12.98
C LYS A 231 -19.28 -10.31 12.26
N GLY A 232 -19.18 -9.66 11.11
CA GLY A 232 -20.30 -9.30 10.24
C GLY A 232 -20.46 -10.27 9.08
N ASN A 233 -21.46 -10.02 8.26
CA ASN A 233 -21.82 -10.82 7.08
C ASN A 233 -21.44 -10.08 5.81
N ILE A 234 -21.05 -10.82 4.76
CA ILE A 234 -20.77 -10.28 3.43
C ILE A 234 -21.54 -11.12 2.41
N GLU A 235 -22.45 -10.48 1.69
CA GLU A 235 -23.12 -11.04 0.50
C GLU A 235 -22.41 -10.51 -0.73
N THR A 236 -22.01 -11.36 -1.66
CA THR A 236 -21.30 -10.99 -2.88
C THR A 236 -22.25 -11.01 -4.08
N LYS A 237 -22.12 -10.04 -4.97
CA LYS A 237 -22.85 -9.98 -6.24
C LYS A 237 -21.89 -9.66 -7.37
N CYS A 238 -21.89 -10.49 -8.42
CA CYS A 238 -21.12 -10.24 -9.63
C CYS A 238 -22.00 -9.52 -10.65
N GLY A 239 -21.51 -8.40 -11.18
CA GLY A 239 -22.20 -7.67 -12.24
C GLY A 239 -22.02 -6.15 -12.19
N ASP A 240 -22.55 -5.49 -13.20
CA ASP A 240 -22.61 -4.02 -13.23
C ASP A 240 -23.57 -3.52 -12.15
N ILE A 241 -23.12 -2.61 -11.31
CA ILE A 241 -23.92 -2.05 -10.22
C ILE A 241 -25.21 -1.39 -10.74
N ARG A 242 -25.25 -0.86 -11.97
CA ARG A 242 -26.45 -0.30 -12.60
C ARG A 242 -27.57 -1.32 -12.79
N GLU A 243 -27.20 -2.59 -13.00
CA GLU A 243 -28.16 -3.69 -13.13
C GLU A 243 -28.42 -4.36 -11.77
N VAL A 244 -27.36 -4.63 -11.03
CA VAL A 244 -27.46 -5.29 -9.72
C VAL A 244 -28.30 -4.48 -8.74
N SER A 245 -28.17 -3.13 -8.76
CA SER A 245 -28.92 -2.22 -7.88
C SER A 245 -30.43 -2.29 -8.04
N LYS A 246 -30.92 -2.63 -9.24
CA LYS A 246 -32.38 -2.80 -9.52
C LYS A 246 -33.03 -3.90 -8.68
N SER A 247 -32.24 -4.86 -8.18
CA SER A 247 -32.72 -5.93 -7.32
C SER A 247 -32.77 -5.59 -5.83
N PHE A 248 -32.28 -4.41 -5.44
CA PHE A 248 -32.22 -4.00 -4.04
C PHE A 248 -33.56 -3.41 -3.58
N ASN A 249 -34.18 -4.06 -2.61
CA ASN A 249 -35.41 -3.59 -1.95
C ASN A 249 -35.10 -2.94 -0.60
N MET A 250 -33.89 -2.38 -0.43
CA MET A 250 -33.40 -1.79 0.81
C MET A 250 -32.52 -0.60 0.53
N LYS A 251 -32.34 0.24 1.53
CA LYS A 251 -31.34 1.32 1.55
C LYS A 251 -30.19 0.94 2.46
N PHE A 252 -29.10 1.71 2.41
CA PHE A 252 -27.84 1.44 3.11
C PHE A 252 -27.47 2.62 4.03
N ASP A 253 -26.96 2.30 5.21
CA ASP A 253 -26.40 3.29 6.14
C ASP A 253 -25.09 3.87 5.62
N ARG A 254 -24.38 3.08 4.80
CA ARG A 254 -23.09 3.48 4.20
C ARG A 254 -22.93 2.92 2.79
N ILE A 255 -22.38 3.75 1.90
CA ILE A 255 -22.02 3.34 0.54
C ILE A 255 -20.55 3.69 0.29
N ILE A 256 -19.78 2.73 -0.18
CA ILE A 256 -18.36 2.88 -0.53
C ILE A 256 -18.24 2.87 -2.05
N MET A 257 -17.65 3.94 -2.61
CA MET A 257 -17.53 4.15 -4.06
C MET A 257 -16.06 4.27 -4.45
N ASN A 258 -15.24 3.22 -4.21
CA ASN A 258 -13.80 3.25 -4.47
C ASN A 258 -13.45 2.85 -5.92
N LEU A 259 -13.94 3.61 -6.88
CA LEU A 259 -13.59 3.53 -8.31
C LEU A 259 -13.11 4.89 -8.82
N PRO A 260 -11.96 5.42 -8.32
CA PRO A 260 -11.50 6.74 -8.69
C PRO A 260 -11.29 6.85 -10.22
N GLY A 261 -11.77 7.94 -10.78
CA GLY A 261 -11.81 8.20 -12.23
C GLY A 261 -13.16 7.90 -12.90
N LEU A 262 -13.98 7.01 -12.33
CA LEU A 262 -15.31 6.68 -12.88
C LEU A 262 -16.44 6.73 -11.84
N ALA A 263 -16.15 6.75 -10.54
CA ALA A 263 -17.16 6.70 -9.49
C ALA A 263 -18.25 7.77 -9.63
N TYR A 264 -17.91 8.95 -10.16
CA TYR A 264 -18.87 10.04 -10.38
C TYR A 264 -20.03 9.66 -11.28
N THR A 265 -19.86 8.70 -12.20
CA THR A 265 -20.92 8.25 -13.13
C THR A 265 -21.97 7.35 -12.46
N PHE A 266 -21.78 7.02 -11.19
CA PHE A 266 -22.66 6.15 -10.40
C PHE A 266 -23.22 6.87 -9.15
N LEU A 267 -23.02 8.19 -9.05
CA LEU A 267 -23.49 8.96 -7.90
C LEU A 267 -25.03 8.98 -7.78
N ASP A 268 -25.74 8.96 -8.90
CA ASP A 268 -27.21 8.86 -8.97
C ASP A 268 -27.70 7.58 -8.26
N ILE A 269 -27.07 6.43 -8.52
CA ILE A 269 -27.38 5.16 -7.86
C ILE A 269 -27.06 5.25 -6.35
N ALA A 270 -25.91 5.79 -5.99
CA ALA A 270 -25.52 5.89 -4.59
C ALA A 270 -26.47 6.80 -3.79
N VAL A 271 -26.84 7.98 -4.34
CA VAL A 271 -27.75 8.89 -3.65
C VAL A 271 -29.18 8.37 -3.60
N ASP A 272 -29.57 7.51 -4.55
CA ASP A 272 -30.87 6.83 -4.46
C ASP A 272 -30.86 5.76 -3.37
N LEU A 273 -29.82 4.95 -3.25
CA LEU A 273 -29.72 3.82 -2.33
C LEU A 273 -29.33 4.17 -0.89
N ILE A 274 -28.85 5.39 -0.64
CA ILE A 274 -28.45 5.79 0.72
C ILE A 274 -29.66 6.11 1.60
N GLU A 275 -29.65 5.65 2.86
CA GLU A 275 -30.60 6.00 3.89
C GLU A 275 -30.49 7.48 4.28
N ASP A 276 -31.58 8.02 4.89
CA ASP A 276 -31.55 9.36 5.48
C ASP A 276 -30.56 9.39 6.66
N GLY A 277 -29.60 10.30 6.59
CA GLY A 277 -28.48 10.38 7.54
C GLY A 277 -27.33 9.42 7.27
N GLY A 278 -27.38 8.63 6.20
CA GLY A 278 -26.34 7.70 5.78
C GLY A 278 -25.11 8.41 5.22
N ILE A 279 -24.01 7.66 5.07
CA ILE A 279 -22.70 8.19 4.67
C ILE A 279 -22.29 7.60 3.32
N ILE A 280 -21.91 8.45 2.38
CA ILE A 280 -21.23 8.05 1.13
C ILE A 280 -19.73 8.32 1.28
N ASN A 281 -18.90 7.27 1.18
CA ASN A 281 -17.46 7.37 1.05
C ASN A 281 -17.13 7.40 -0.45
N TYR A 282 -17.00 8.59 -1.01
CA TYR A 282 -16.79 8.83 -2.43
C TYR A 282 -15.32 9.09 -2.74
N TYR A 283 -14.81 8.47 -3.81
CA TYR A 283 -13.41 8.59 -4.22
C TYR A 283 -13.30 9.10 -5.66
N GLU A 284 -12.36 10.02 -5.87
CA GLU A 284 -12.12 10.62 -7.18
C GLU A 284 -10.62 10.81 -7.45
N LEU A 285 -10.23 10.90 -8.72
CA LEU A 285 -8.92 11.40 -9.13
C LEU A 285 -9.06 12.89 -9.41
N SER A 286 -8.33 13.71 -8.66
CA SER A 286 -8.40 15.16 -8.80
C SER A 286 -7.18 15.84 -8.17
N ASP A 287 -6.93 17.09 -8.57
CA ASP A 287 -5.95 17.99 -7.92
C ASP A 287 -6.53 18.60 -6.63
N SER A 288 -7.86 18.67 -6.53
CA SER A 288 -8.60 19.33 -5.45
C SER A 288 -9.87 18.55 -5.05
N TYR A 289 -10.59 19.03 -4.04
CA TYR A 289 -11.83 18.40 -3.58
C TYR A 289 -13.09 19.01 -4.21
N GLU A 290 -12.98 20.23 -4.74
CA GLU A 290 -14.12 21.09 -5.12
C GLU A 290 -15.00 20.45 -6.18
N GLN A 291 -14.39 19.84 -7.19
CA GLN A 291 -15.13 19.18 -8.27
C GLN A 291 -15.92 17.98 -7.75
N GLY A 292 -15.28 17.12 -6.95
CA GLY A 292 -15.95 15.94 -6.37
C GLY A 292 -17.07 16.34 -5.40
N ILE A 293 -16.85 17.37 -4.57
CA ILE A 293 -17.86 17.92 -3.68
C ILE A 293 -19.05 18.46 -4.50
N LYS A 294 -18.77 19.19 -5.57
CA LYS A 294 -19.82 19.71 -6.46
C LYS A 294 -20.65 18.59 -7.06
N ARG A 295 -20.01 17.58 -7.64
CA ARG A 295 -20.68 16.40 -8.23
C ARG A 295 -21.60 15.69 -7.23
N LEU A 296 -21.10 15.47 -6.00
CA LEU A 296 -21.89 14.82 -4.95
C LEU A 296 -23.08 15.69 -4.51
N LYS A 297 -22.90 17.02 -4.40
CA LYS A 297 -23.99 17.96 -4.10
C LYS A 297 -25.04 18.02 -5.20
N ASP A 298 -24.59 18.05 -6.46
CA ASP A 298 -25.49 18.08 -7.61
C ASP A 298 -26.32 16.79 -7.68
N ALA A 299 -25.68 15.61 -7.52
CA ALA A 299 -26.39 14.33 -7.49
C ALA A 299 -27.44 14.27 -6.36
N CYS A 300 -27.12 14.71 -5.16
CA CYS A 300 -28.09 14.79 -4.05
C CYS A 300 -29.25 15.75 -4.38
N SER A 301 -28.96 16.90 -4.98
CA SER A 301 -29.96 17.89 -5.30
C SER A 301 -30.99 17.42 -6.34
N ASN A 302 -30.56 16.57 -7.29
CA ASN A 302 -31.40 15.98 -8.31
C ASN A 302 -32.52 15.05 -7.76
N VAL A 303 -32.33 14.54 -6.52
CA VAL A 303 -33.29 13.64 -5.84
C VAL A 303 -33.80 14.23 -4.52
N GLU A 304 -33.87 15.57 -4.44
CA GLU A 304 -34.39 16.32 -3.28
C GLU A 304 -33.68 16.00 -1.96
N LYS A 305 -32.43 15.58 -2.05
CA LYS A 305 -31.54 15.36 -0.90
C LYS A 305 -30.51 16.49 -0.76
N GLN A 306 -29.90 16.58 0.38
CA GLN A 306 -28.74 17.45 0.66
C GLN A 306 -27.60 16.63 1.26
N VAL A 307 -26.38 17.09 1.08
CA VAL A 307 -25.20 16.45 1.64
C VAL A 307 -24.37 17.43 2.45
N GLU A 308 -24.05 17.01 3.65
CA GLU A 308 -23.04 17.63 4.52
C GLU A 308 -21.69 16.94 4.29
N ILE A 309 -20.68 17.66 3.84
CA ILE A 309 -19.33 17.12 3.70
C ILE A 309 -18.71 17.04 5.08
N ILE A 310 -18.50 15.83 5.58
CA ILE A 310 -17.99 15.58 6.93
C ILE A 310 -16.48 15.32 6.98
N ASN A 311 -15.87 14.96 5.83
CA ASN A 311 -14.42 14.80 5.73
C ASN A 311 -13.97 14.89 4.26
N THR A 312 -12.76 15.42 4.07
CA THR A 312 -12.03 15.37 2.79
C THR A 312 -10.57 15.07 3.05
N ARG A 313 -9.93 14.24 2.20
CA ARG A 313 -8.50 13.96 2.32
C ARG A 313 -7.85 13.51 1.01
N LYS A 314 -6.58 13.79 0.86
CA LYS A 314 -5.71 13.18 -0.15
C LYS A 314 -5.26 11.81 0.37
N VAL A 315 -5.62 10.74 -0.32
CA VAL A 315 -5.35 9.36 0.08
C VAL A 315 -3.96 8.92 -0.38
N LYS A 316 -3.68 9.12 -1.68
CA LYS A 316 -2.38 8.86 -2.29
C LYS A 316 -2.18 9.73 -3.52
N SER A 317 -0.93 10.05 -3.87
CA SER A 317 -0.59 10.64 -5.17
C SER A 317 -0.73 9.58 -6.27
N THR A 318 -1.23 9.98 -7.43
CA THR A 318 -1.35 9.14 -8.64
C THR A 318 -0.40 9.61 -9.73
N SER A 319 -0.22 10.91 -9.86
CA SER A 319 0.75 11.58 -10.73
C SER A 319 1.09 12.96 -10.14
N PRO A 320 2.09 13.68 -10.68
CA PRO A 320 2.36 15.05 -10.26
C PRO A 320 1.10 15.92 -10.37
N GLY A 321 0.68 16.52 -9.24
CA GLY A 321 -0.51 17.35 -9.17
C GLY A 321 -1.86 16.62 -9.06
N GLU A 322 -1.91 15.30 -9.27
CA GLU A 322 -3.15 14.52 -9.19
C GLU A 322 -3.15 13.56 -7.99
N TRP A 323 -4.26 13.50 -7.31
CA TRP A 323 -4.44 12.71 -6.10
C TRP A 323 -5.67 11.79 -6.20
N HIS A 324 -5.57 10.64 -5.59
CA HIS A 324 -6.74 9.88 -5.17
C HIS A 324 -7.30 10.59 -3.93
N VAL A 325 -8.40 11.30 -4.09
CA VAL A 325 -9.06 12.04 -3.01
C VAL A 325 -10.25 11.25 -2.48
N ALA A 326 -10.49 11.35 -1.18
CA ALA A 326 -11.67 10.84 -0.51
C ALA A 326 -12.55 12.01 -0.04
N ILE A 327 -13.86 11.87 -0.25
CA ILE A 327 -14.90 12.80 0.16
C ILE A 327 -15.96 11.99 0.90
N ASP A 328 -16.14 12.24 2.18
CA ASP A 328 -17.18 11.60 2.97
C ASP A 328 -18.36 12.57 3.11
N GLY A 329 -19.48 12.19 2.55
CA GLY A 329 -20.72 12.98 2.58
C GLY A 329 -21.81 12.31 3.41
N LYS A 330 -22.38 13.05 4.36
CA LYS A 330 -23.57 12.63 5.09
C LYS A 330 -24.81 13.15 4.38
N VAL A 331 -25.61 12.24 3.85
CA VAL A 331 -26.79 12.57 3.03
C VAL A 331 -28.06 12.65 3.88
N ARG A 332 -28.89 13.64 3.64
CA ARG A 332 -30.18 13.81 4.30
C ARG A 332 -31.26 14.22 3.29
N THR A 333 -32.48 13.79 3.52
CA THR A 333 -33.65 14.29 2.79
C THR A 333 -33.89 15.76 3.12
N ARG A 334 -34.18 16.58 2.13
CA ARG A 334 -34.60 17.98 2.36
C ARG A 334 -35.95 17.96 3.08
N LYS A 335 -36.05 18.71 4.16
CA LYS A 335 -37.32 18.94 4.87
C LYS A 335 -38.15 19.95 4.13
#